data_be360bdf8bea480d56a22a5ac346e8d8
#
_entry.id   be360bdf8bea480d56a22a5ac346e8d8
#
_cell.length_a   1.000
_cell.length_b   1.000
_cell.length_c   1.000
_cell.angle_alpha   90.00
_cell.angle_beta   90.00
_cell.angle_gamma   90.00
#
_symmetry.space_group_name_H-M   'P 1'
#
loop_
_entity.id
_entity.type
_entity.pdbx_description
1 polymer ?
#
loop_
_entity_poly.entity_id
_entity_poly.type
_entity_poly.pdbx_seq_one_letter_code
_entity_poly.pdbx_strand_id
1 'polypeptide(L)'
;EKFIPVEEYPIDSNIGYYPGCVDFIDQEMVFSHVNEGSMNLGASTTSAFTLFEEMGEEVTYLGRDFLKCCGHDQKWQGMTEVFEKLKSYNEKKLKQSGIDTLVSSCAECFRTFAKDYELEDIKIMHTTEFLIENGFNMDLKTEEETTVTYHDPCRLGRQIGLYEEPRNLIKDVEGVELVE
;
A
#
# COMPACT_ATOMS: atom_id res chain seq x y z
N GLU A 1 8.85 -15.11 -12.95
CA GLU A 1 8.01 -14.15 -12.21
C GLU A 1 7.68 -13.00 -13.14
N LYS A 2 6.40 -12.84 -13.48
CA LYS A 2 5.99 -11.76 -14.36
C LYS A 2 5.97 -10.48 -13.54
N PHE A 3 6.92 -9.62 -13.78
CA PHE A 3 6.75 -8.19 -13.58
C PHE A 3 5.52 -7.81 -14.42
N ILE A 4 4.43 -7.40 -13.79
CA ILE A 4 3.24 -7.02 -14.55
C ILE A 4 3.57 -5.69 -15.23
N PRO A 5 3.66 -5.64 -16.58
CA PRO A 5 3.96 -4.39 -17.26
C PRO A 5 2.82 -3.39 -17.00
N VAL A 6 3.17 -2.13 -16.75
CA VAL A 6 2.24 -1.01 -16.54
C VAL A 6 1.19 -0.86 -17.67
N GLU A 7 1.48 -1.43 -18.83
CA GLU A 7 0.61 -1.44 -20.01
C GLU A 7 -0.60 -2.39 -19.93
N GLU A 8 -0.65 -3.26 -18.90
CA GLU A 8 -1.72 -4.25 -18.72
C GLU A 8 -2.79 -3.82 -17.68
N TYR A 9 -2.62 -2.67 -17.02
CA TYR A 9 -3.62 -2.17 -16.07
C TYR A 9 -4.55 -1.15 -16.73
N PRO A 10 -5.86 -1.27 -16.51
CA PRO A 10 -6.81 -0.28 -17.03
C PRO A 10 -6.46 1.11 -16.48
N ILE A 11 -6.24 2.06 -17.38
CA ILE A 11 -5.99 3.48 -17.06
C ILE A 11 -7.31 4.20 -16.68
N ASP A 12 -8.44 3.50 -16.81
CA ASP A 12 -9.79 4.07 -16.71
C ASP A 12 -10.47 3.85 -15.35
N SER A 13 -9.77 3.27 -14.35
CA SER A 13 -10.34 3.13 -13.01
C SER A 13 -10.23 4.43 -12.22
N ASN A 14 -11.26 4.76 -11.45
CA ASN A 14 -11.25 5.85 -10.49
C ASN A 14 -10.50 5.51 -9.19
N ILE A 15 -10.04 4.26 -9.04
CA ILE A 15 -9.24 3.80 -7.90
C ILE A 15 -7.79 3.64 -8.34
N GLY A 16 -6.88 4.32 -7.65
CA GLY A 16 -5.44 4.19 -7.86
C GLY A 16 -4.77 3.44 -6.71
N TYR A 17 -3.85 2.53 -7.01
CA TYR A 17 -3.04 1.84 -5.99
C TYR A 17 -1.58 2.27 -6.08
N TYR A 18 -1.04 2.75 -4.96
CA TYR A 18 0.36 3.10 -4.80
C TYR A 18 1.07 2.12 -3.85
N PRO A 19 2.00 1.29 -4.37
CA PRO A 19 2.61 0.20 -3.59
C PRO A 19 3.63 0.69 -2.53
N GLY A 20 4.05 1.94 -2.61
CA GLY A 20 5.11 2.47 -1.75
C GLY A 20 6.51 2.19 -2.30
N CYS A 21 7.49 2.07 -1.38
CA CYS A 21 8.90 1.92 -1.75
C CYS A 21 9.28 0.56 -2.35
N VAL A 22 8.41 -0.44 -2.28
CA VAL A 22 8.71 -1.79 -2.79
C VAL A 22 9.09 -1.81 -4.26
N ASP A 23 8.57 -0.86 -5.05
CA ASP A 23 8.89 -0.73 -6.47
C ASP A 23 10.25 -0.07 -6.75
N PHE A 24 10.80 0.61 -5.75
CA PHE A 24 12.04 1.37 -5.88
C PHE A 24 13.23 0.64 -5.25
N ILE A 25 12.96 -0.38 -4.44
CA ILE A 25 13.99 -1.12 -3.73
C ILE A 25 14.42 -2.32 -4.57
N ASP A 26 15.68 -2.33 -4.97
CA ASP A 26 16.32 -3.51 -5.53
C ASP A 26 16.62 -4.49 -4.39
N GLN A 27 15.91 -5.61 -4.39
CA GLN A 27 16.01 -6.63 -3.34
C GLN A 27 17.40 -7.24 -3.27
N GLU A 28 18.01 -7.52 -4.41
CA GLU A 28 19.34 -8.14 -4.48
C GLU A 28 20.40 -7.16 -3.94
N MET A 29 20.28 -5.89 -4.28
CA MET A 29 21.24 -4.89 -3.85
C MET A 29 21.12 -4.53 -2.36
N VAL A 30 19.89 -4.45 -1.83
CA VAL A 30 19.65 -4.00 -0.45
C VAL A 30 19.75 -5.15 0.55
N PHE A 31 19.30 -6.34 0.21
CA PHE A 31 19.15 -7.46 1.14
C PHE A 31 20.04 -8.67 0.86
N SER A 32 20.87 -8.66 -0.18
CA SER A 32 21.75 -9.77 -0.55
C SER A 32 22.65 -10.26 0.59
N HIS A 33 23.01 -9.38 1.52
CA HIS A 33 23.88 -9.70 2.67
C HIS A 33 23.11 -10.20 3.91
N VAL A 34 21.78 -10.15 3.89
CA VAL A 34 20.93 -10.52 5.04
C VAL A 34 20.11 -11.77 4.72
N ASN A 35 19.94 -12.11 3.44
CA ASN A 35 18.96 -13.07 3.00
C ASN A 35 19.61 -14.27 2.31
N GLU A 36 19.61 -15.43 2.98
CA GLU A 36 19.93 -16.72 2.36
C GLU A 36 18.73 -17.34 1.62
N GLY A 37 17.58 -16.66 1.60
CA GLY A 37 16.35 -17.08 0.95
C GLY A 37 15.74 -15.94 0.11
N SER A 38 14.82 -16.28 -0.75
CA SER A 38 14.14 -15.31 -1.64
C SER A 38 13.16 -14.43 -0.84
N MET A 39 13.56 -13.22 -0.48
CA MET A 39 12.60 -12.21 -0.04
C MET A 39 11.92 -11.63 -1.30
N ASN A 40 10.63 -11.82 -1.44
CA ASN A 40 9.86 -11.24 -2.54
C ASN A 40 9.12 -9.98 -2.07
N LEU A 41 9.75 -8.82 -2.19
CA LEU A 41 9.11 -7.55 -1.82
C LEU A 41 7.90 -7.22 -2.72
N GLY A 42 7.91 -7.67 -3.96
CA GLY A 42 6.80 -7.50 -4.89
C GLY A 42 5.55 -8.32 -4.52
N ALA A 43 5.69 -9.31 -3.62
CA ALA A 43 4.55 -10.14 -3.21
C ALA A 43 3.41 -9.33 -2.61
N SER A 44 3.70 -8.26 -1.85
CA SER A 44 2.66 -7.39 -1.27
C SER A 44 1.83 -6.69 -2.34
N THR A 45 2.47 -6.19 -3.40
CA THR A 45 1.79 -5.56 -4.53
C THR A 45 0.96 -6.58 -5.31
N THR A 46 1.55 -7.72 -5.65
CA THR A 46 0.84 -8.79 -6.38
C THR A 46 -0.36 -9.30 -5.58
N SER A 47 -0.20 -9.53 -4.27
CA SER A 47 -1.30 -9.98 -3.40
C SER A 47 -2.40 -8.93 -3.30
N ALA A 48 -2.06 -7.65 -3.21
CA ALA A 48 -3.07 -6.59 -3.19
C ALA A 48 -3.93 -6.61 -4.46
N PHE A 49 -3.32 -6.75 -5.64
CA PHE A 49 -4.07 -6.86 -6.89
C PHE A 49 -4.92 -8.13 -6.96
N THR A 50 -4.42 -9.28 -6.50
CA THR A 50 -5.23 -10.50 -6.41
C THR A 50 -6.47 -10.28 -5.56
N LEU A 51 -6.35 -9.60 -4.40
CA LEU A 51 -7.48 -9.30 -3.54
C LEU A 51 -8.48 -8.33 -4.21
N PHE A 52 -8.00 -7.31 -4.93
CA PHE A 52 -8.88 -6.39 -5.67
C PHE A 52 -9.64 -7.11 -6.78
N GLU A 53 -8.96 -7.95 -7.56
CA GLU A 53 -9.59 -8.75 -8.63
C GLU A 53 -10.67 -9.68 -8.07
N GLU A 54 -10.41 -10.38 -6.96
CA GLU A 54 -11.37 -11.26 -6.31
C GLU A 54 -12.60 -10.51 -5.76
N MET A 55 -12.42 -9.23 -5.39
CA MET A 55 -13.52 -8.36 -5.00
C MET A 55 -14.28 -7.77 -6.21
N GLY A 56 -13.78 -7.95 -7.41
CA GLY A 56 -14.33 -7.36 -8.62
C GLY A 56 -14.00 -5.87 -8.79
N GLU A 57 -12.98 -5.38 -8.07
CA GLU A 57 -12.55 -3.98 -8.13
C GLU A 57 -11.48 -3.78 -9.20
N GLU A 58 -11.74 -2.87 -10.12
CA GLU A 58 -10.75 -2.42 -11.10
C GLU A 58 -9.88 -1.32 -10.48
N VAL A 59 -8.57 -1.54 -10.42
CA VAL A 59 -7.62 -0.65 -9.75
C VAL A 59 -6.45 -0.30 -10.68
N THR A 60 -6.17 0.98 -10.84
CA THR A 60 -5.04 1.47 -11.62
C THR A 60 -3.75 1.42 -10.80
N TYR A 61 -2.70 0.81 -11.35
CA TYR A 61 -1.38 0.80 -10.73
C TYR A 61 -0.67 2.15 -10.90
N LEU A 62 -0.28 2.77 -9.78
CA LEU A 62 0.38 4.07 -9.72
C LEU A 62 1.82 3.95 -9.19
N GLY A 63 2.59 2.99 -9.73
CA GLY A 63 3.97 2.74 -9.32
C GLY A 63 4.98 3.79 -9.84
N ARG A 64 6.25 3.42 -9.81
CA ARG A 64 7.39 4.33 -10.06
C ARG A 64 7.38 5.07 -11.40
N ASP A 65 6.72 4.51 -12.41
CA ASP A 65 6.64 5.13 -13.73
C ASP A 65 5.59 6.25 -13.78
N PHE A 66 4.65 6.25 -12.83
CA PHE A 66 3.62 7.27 -12.71
C PHE A 66 3.87 8.24 -11.56
N LEU A 67 4.07 7.74 -10.34
CA LEU A 67 4.40 8.53 -9.14
C LEU A 67 5.87 8.40 -8.76
N LYS A 68 6.36 9.38 -8.02
CA LYS A 68 7.65 9.33 -7.35
C LYS A 68 7.47 8.90 -5.89
N CYS A 69 8.59 8.73 -5.16
CA CYS A 69 8.56 8.51 -3.71
C CYS A 69 7.60 9.52 -3.04
N CYS A 70 6.85 9.06 -2.04
CA CYS A 70 5.93 9.92 -1.28
C CYS A 70 6.63 11.03 -0.49
N GLY A 71 7.96 10.92 -0.32
CA GLY A 71 8.76 11.92 0.38
C GLY A 71 8.72 11.82 1.90
N HIS A 72 8.18 10.72 2.46
CA HIS A 72 8.08 10.55 3.91
C HIS A 72 9.42 10.76 4.61
N ASP A 73 10.44 9.99 4.23
CA ASP A 73 11.76 10.06 4.86
C ASP A 73 12.42 11.42 4.68
N GLN A 74 12.28 12.02 3.49
CA GLN A 74 12.84 13.33 3.21
C GLN A 74 12.26 14.39 4.15
N LYS A 75 10.94 14.37 4.37
CA LYS A 75 10.28 15.27 5.31
C LYS A 75 10.79 15.07 6.73
N TRP A 76 10.85 13.82 7.19
CA TRP A 76 11.24 13.51 8.58
C TRP A 76 12.73 13.69 8.86
N GLN A 77 13.56 13.69 7.82
CA GLN A 77 14.97 14.05 7.90
C GLN A 77 15.25 15.55 7.75
N GLY A 78 14.20 16.37 7.59
CA GLY A 78 14.34 17.82 7.42
C GLY A 78 14.76 18.25 6.01
N MET A 79 14.70 17.35 5.02
CA MET A 79 15.01 17.65 3.61
C MET A 79 13.80 18.29 2.93
N THR A 80 13.34 19.45 3.45
CA THR A 80 12.08 20.08 3.07
C THR A 80 12.00 20.38 1.57
N GLU A 81 13.05 20.91 0.97
CA GLU A 81 13.05 21.24 -0.46
C GLU A 81 12.86 20.01 -1.35
N VAL A 82 13.43 18.86 -0.94
CA VAL A 82 13.29 17.60 -1.68
C VAL A 82 11.86 17.09 -1.52
N PHE A 83 11.33 17.13 -0.28
CA PHE A 83 9.95 16.75 -0.01
C PHE A 83 8.96 17.57 -0.86
N GLU A 84 9.08 18.90 -0.87
CA GLU A 84 8.17 19.78 -1.62
C GLU A 84 8.22 19.53 -3.13
N LYS A 85 9.38 19.20 -3.70
CA LYS A 85 9.50 18.80 -5.11
C LYS A 85 8.76 17.49 -5.41
N LEU A 86 8.91 16.48 -4.54
CA LEU A 86 8.22 15.19 -4.66
C LEU A 86 6.70 15.39 -4.51
N LYS A 87 6.27 16.12 -3.48
CA LYS A 87 4.89 16.48 -3.22
C LYS A 87 4.25 17.13 -4.44
N SER A 88 4.81 18.23 -4.92
CA SER A 88 4.29 18.98 -6.08
C SER A 88 4.18 18.13 -7.34
N TYR A 89 5.17 17.23 -7.59
CA TYR A 89 5.12 16.33 -8.72
C TYR A 89 3.97 15.33 -8.58
N ASN A 90 3.87 14.66 -7.43
CA ASN A 90 2.86 13.62 -7.21
C ASN A 90 1.45 14.21 -7.16
N GLU A 91 1.23 15.36 -6.51
CA GLU A 91 -0.07 16.05 -6.50
C GLU A 91 -0.55 16.39 -7.92
N LYS A 92 0.36 16.95 -8.73
CA LYS A 92 0.03 17.23 -10.13
C LYS A 92 -0.38 15.97 -10.89
N LYS A 93 0.33 14.85 -10.70
CA LYS A 93 0.02 13.58 -11.36
C LYS A 93 -1.30 13.00 -10.89
N LEU A 94 -1.53 12.98 -9.58
CA LEU A 94 -2.76 12.48 -8.98
C LEU A 94 -3.99 13.29 -9.42
N LYS A 95 -3.92 14.63 -9.40
CA LYS A 95 -5.00 15.51 -9.87
C LYS A 95 -5.29 15.35 -11.38
N GLN A 96 -4.32 14.91 -12.16
CA GLN A 96 -4.46 14.65 -13.61
C GLN A 96 -4.91 13.23 -13.94
N SER A 97 -4.81 12.29 -13.00
CA SER A 97 -5.13 10.87 -13.26
C SER A 97 -6.62 10.58 -13.39
N GLY A 98 -7.47 11.44 -12.80
CA GLY A 98 -8.91 11.22 -12.76
C GLY A 98 -9.38 10.25 -11.67
N ILE A 99 -8.47 9.76 -10.81
CA ILE A 99 -8.86 8.95 -9.67
C ILE A 99 -9.57 9.79 -8.61
N ASP A 100 -10.50 9.19 -7.89
CA ASP A 100 -11.12 9.75 -6.69
C ASP A 100 -10.69 9.05 -5.40
N THR A 101 -10.05 7.89 -5.53
CA THR A 101 -9.55 7.09 -4.40
C THR A 101 -8.12 6.66 -4.63
N LEU A 102 -7.24 6.91 -3.66
CA LEU A 102 -5.84 6.45 -3.63
C LEU A 102 -5.65 5.45 -2.50
N VAL A 103 -5.34 4.21 -2.86
CA VAL A 103 -5.08 3.11 -1.91
C VAL A 103 -3.58 2.87 -1.80
N SER A 104 -3.08 2.62 -0.60
CA SER A 104 -1.68 2.25 -0.38
C SER A 104 -1.52 1.21 0.73
N SER A 105 -0.67 0.21 0.50
CA SER A 105 -0.29 -0.79 1.51
C SER A 105 0.82 -0.31 2.45
N CYS A 106 1.45 0.81 2.15
CA CYS A 106 2.53 1.36 2.96
C CYS A 106 1.98 2.37 3.99
N ALA A 107 2.11 2.06 5.27
CA ALA A 107 1.65 2.92 6.36
C ALA A 107 2.25 4.34 6.33
N GLU A 108 3.51 4.48 5.91
CA GLU A 108 4.18 5.77 5.78
C GLU A 108 3.67 6.57 4.60
N CYS A 109 3.48 5.91 3.45
CA CYS A 109 2.94 6.56 2.26
C CYS A 109 1.49 6.99 2.49
N PHE A 110 0.66 6.10 3.02
CA PHE A 110 -0.73 6.41 3.39
C PHE A 110 -0.80 7.64 4.30
N ARG A 111 -0.06 7.63 5.41
CA ARG A 111 -0.01 8.76 6.35
C ARG A 111 0.46 10.04 5.65
N THR A 112 1.47 9.96 4.79
CA THR A 112 2.04 11.12 4.12
C THR A 112 1.05 11.73 3.13
N PHE A 113 0.41 10.92 2.30
CA PHE A 113 -0.64 11.41 1.40
C PHE A 113 -1.84 11.99 2.16
N ALA A 114 -2.27 11.33 3.25
CA ALA A 114 -3.44 11.76 4.02
C ALA A 114 -3.23 13.03 4.86
N LYS A 115 -1.99 13.37 5.25
CA LYS A 115 -1.72 14.46 6.20
C LYS A 115 -0.84 15.58 5.67
N ASP A 116 -0.05 15.30 4.64
CA ASP A 116 0.98 16.23 4.19
C ASP A 116 0.75 16.75 2.76
N TYR A 117 -0.12 16.07 2.00
CA TYR A 117 -0.49 16.43 0.65
C TYR A 117 -1.82 17.22 0.61
N GLU A 118 -2.02 17.99 -0.44
CA GLU A 118 -3.25 18.76 -0.69
C GLU A 118 -4.08 18.05 -1.77
N LEU A 119 -4.82 17.01 -1.34
CA LEU A 119 -5.58 16.09 -2.18
C LEU A 119 -7.04 15.98 -1.70
N GLU A 120 -7.71 17.13 -1.49
CA GLU A 120 -9.04 17.22 -0.90
C GLU A 120 -10.11 16.46 -1.71
N ASP A 121 -9.91 16.36 -3.02
CA ASP A 121 -10.84 15.68 -3.94
C ASP A 121 -10.54 14.18 -4.11
N ILE A 122 -9.50 13.66 -3.44
CA ILE A 122 -9.09 12.26 -3.52
C ILE A 122 -9.16 11.63 -2.13
N LYS A 123 -9.99 10.59 -1.98
CA LYS A 123 -10.04 9.80 -0.75
C LYS A 123 -8.75 8.99 -0.60
N ILE A 124 -8.02 9.19 0.48
CA ILE A 124 -6.78 8.44 0.75
C ILE A 124 -7.10 7.31 1.72
N MET A 125 -6.77 6.07 1.34
CA MET A 125 -7.08 4.87 2.12
C MET A 125 -5.85 3.97 2.28
N HIS A 126 -5.75 3.33 3.45
CA HIS A 126 -4.88 2.17 3.59
C HIS A 126 -5.56 0.94 2.99
N THR A 127 -4.79 -0.01 2.44
CA THR A 127 -5.36 -1.22 1.83
C THR A 127 -6.31 -1.95 2.77
N THR A 128 -6.02 -2.01 4.07
CA THR A 128 -6.90 -2.68 5.06
C THR A 128 -8.24 -1.98 5.25
N GLU A 129 -8.27 -0.63 5.21
CA GLU A 129 -9.53 0.13 5.22
C GLU A 129 -10.33 -0.14 3.95
N PHE A 130 -9.64 -0.06 2.80
CA PHE A 130 -10.27 -0.26 1.49
C PHE A 130 -10.94 -1.64 1.40
N LEU A 131 -10.25 -2.70 1.81
CA LEU A 131 -10.77 -4.06 1.80
C LEU A 131 -12.04 -4.17 2.67
N ILE A 132 -12.01 -3.64 3.89
CA ILE A 132 -13.16 -3.73 4.81
C ILE A 132 -14.34 -2.88 4.31
N GLU A 133 -14.10 -1.64 3.89
CA GLU A 133 -15.19 -0.76 3.43
C GLU A 133 -15.88 -1.29 2.17
N ASN A 134 -15.16 -2.02 1.31
CA ASN A 134 -15.72 -2.62 0.10
C ASN A 134 -16.21 -4.08 0.33
N GLY A 135 -16.36 -4.49 1.58
CA GLY A 135 -17.02 -5.75 1.92
C GLY A 135 -16.17 -6.98 1.62
N PHE A 136 -14.85 -6.86 1.77
CA PHE A 136 -13.95 -8.00 1.68
C PHE A 136 -14.49 -9.16 2.50
N ASN A 137 -14.81 -10.26 1.84
CA ASN A 137 -15.34 -11.47 2.45
C ASN A 137 -14.85 -12.67 1.63
N MET A 138 -13.61 -13.06 1.83
CA MET A 138 -13.04 -14.25 1.22
C MET A 138 -12.92 -15.35 2.28
N ASP A 139 -13.28 -16.56 1.92
CA ASP A 139 -13.03 -17.76 2.73
C ASP A 139 -11.52 -18.10 2.73
N LEU A 140 -10.73 -17.18 3.30
CA LEU A 140 -9.30 -17.38 3.46
C LEU A 140 -9.03 -18.36 4.61
N LYS A 141 -8.11 -19.30 4.38
CA LYS A 141 -7.69 -20.23 5.41
C LYS A 141 -6.20 -20.55 5.30
N THR A 142 -5.60 -20.88 6.43
CA THR A 142 -4.25 -21.44 6.49
C THR A 142 -4.29 -22.95 6.33
N GLU A 143 -3.18 -23.56 5.84
CA GLU A 143 -3.06 -25.03 5.74
C GLU A 143 -2.95 -25.67 7.12
N GLU A 144 -2.36 -24.98 8.08
CA GLU A 144 -2.17 -25.41 9.47
C GLU A 144 -2.64 -24.29 10.42
N GLU A 145 -3.08 -24.65 11.62
CA GLU A 145 -3.39 -23.68 12.67
C GLU A 145 -2.15 -22.84 13.00
N THR A 146 -2.28 -21.52 12.90
CA THR A 146 -1.17 -20.60 13.03
C THR A 146 -1.51 -19.51 14.04
N THR A 147 -0.66 -19.34 15.05
CA THR A 147 -0.74 -18.23 16.01
C THR A 147 0.11 -17.07 15.51
N VAL A 148 -0.49 -15.90 15.43
CA VAL A 148 0.19 -14.68 14.97
C VAL A 148 0.02 -13.54 15.99
N THR A 149 0.96 -12.60 15.97
CA THR A 149 0.83 -11.32 16.65
C THR A 149 0.99 -10.19 15.65
N TYR A 150 0.29 -9.07 15.88
CA TYR A 150 0.33 -7.92 15.00
C TYR A 150 1.07 -6.76 15.66
N HIS A 151 2.14 -6.27 15.02
CA HIS A 151 2.83 -5.07 15.46
C HIS A 151 2.27 -3.85 14.74
N ASP A 152 1.64 -2.94 15.48
CA ASP A 152 1.10 -1.70 14.93
C ASP A 152 2.18 -0.81 14.31
N PRO A 153 2.15 -0.56 13.00
CA PRO A 153 2.99 0.45 12.40
C PRO A 153 2.69 1.82 13.01
N CYS A 154 3.70 2.49 13.54
CA CYS A 154 3.51 3.76 14.25
C CYS A 154 2.82 4.83 13.40
N ARG A 155 3.02 4.79 12.09
CA ARG A 155 2.38 5.73 11.14
C ARG A 155 0.92 5.41 10.89
N LEU A 156 0.54 4.14 10.98
CA LEU A 156 -0.84 3.71 10.81
C LEU A 156 -1.64 3.88 12.10
N GLY A 157 -1.20 3.24 13.18
CA GLY A 157 -1.90 3.30 14.46
C GLY A 157 -1.81 4.67 15.12
N ARG A 158 -0.61 5.07 15.59
CA ARG A 158 -0.47 6.28 16.43
C ARG A 158 -0.77 7.59 15.71
N GLN A 159 -0.48 7.71 14.41
CA GLN A 159 -0.65 8.97 13.69
C GLN A 159 -1.98 9.10 12.96
N ILE A 160 -2.58 7.98 12.58
CA ILE A 160 -3.87 7.95 11.86
C ILE A 160 -4.99 7.41 12.74
N GLY A 161 -4.70 6.51 13.67
CA GLY A 161 -5.71 5.87 14.54
C GLY A 161 -6.27 4.57 13.97
N LEU A 162 -5.66 4.01 12.93
CA LEU A 162 -6.12 2.80 12.28
C LEU A 162 -5.48 1.59 12.97
N TYR A 163 -6.25 0.95 13.83
CA TYR A 163 -5.81 -0.17 14.67
C TYR A 163 -6.60 -1.45 14.41
N GLU A 164 -7.93 -1.34 14.24
CA GLU A 164 -8.82 -2.49 14.24
C GLU A 164 -8.91 -3.15 12.86
N GLU A 165 -8.80 -2.39 11.78
CA GLU A 165 -8.97 -2.88 10.42
C GLU A 165 -7.96 -4.00 10.08
N PRO A 166 -6.65 -3.85 10.34
CA PRO A 166 -5.70 -4.94 10.11
C PRO A 166 -5.99 -6.17 10.97
N ARG A 167 -6.42 -5.95 12.23
CA ARG A 167 -6.74 -7.03 13.17
C ARG A 167 -7.98 -7.80 12.74
N ASN A 168 -8.99 -7.11 12.26
CA ASN A 168 -10.22 -7.75 11.79
C ASN A 168 -9.92 -8.64 10.58
N LEU A 169 -9.16 -8.14 9.60
CA LEU A 169 -8.74 -8.95 8.44
C LEU A 169 -7.95 -10.19 8.84
N ILE A 170 -7.06 -10.10 9.84
CA ILE A 170 -6.29 -11.26 10.33
C ILE A 170 -7.22 -12.27 11.03
N LYS A 171 -8.16 -11.80 11.84
CA LYS A 171 -9.10 -12.67 12.57
C LYS A 171 -10.11 -13.37 11.65
N ASP A 172 -10.37 -12.80 10.47
CA ASP A 172 -11.29 -13.38 9.49
C ASP A 172 -10.66 -14.55 8.70
N VAL A 173 -9.36 -14.79 8.85
CA VAL A 173 -8.69 -15.94 8.21
C VAL A 173 -8.88 -17.20 9.07
N GLU A 174 -9.54 -18.23 8.52
CA GLU A 174 -9.74 -19.50 9.18
C GLU A 174 -8.39 -20.19 9.50
N GLY A 175 -8.23 -20.70 10.71
CA GLY A 175 -6.99 -21.31 11.18
C GLY A 175 -5.95 -20.33 11.71
N VAL A 176 -6.26 -19.02 11.79
CA VAL A 176 -5.39 -18.01 12.40
C VAL A 176 -5.90 -17.62 13.78
N GLU A 177 -5.04 -17.71 14.78
CA GLU A 177 -5.26 -17.16 16.12
C GLU A 177 -4.41 -15.89 16.30
N LEU A 178 -5.07 -14.74 16.42
CA LEU A 178 -4.38 -13.48 16.73
C LEU A 178 -4.24 -13.33 18.24
N VAL A 179 -2.98 -13.24 18.73
CA VAL A 179 -2.63 -12.93 20.11
C VAL A 179 -1.96 -11.56 20.20
N GLU A 180 -2.31 -10.76 21.24
CA GLU A 180 -1.83 -9.40 21.45
C GLU A 180 -0.67 -9.36 22.46
#